data_193d028e4cf62b9cac5d4db41789f619
#
_entry.id   193d028e4cf62b9cac5d4db41789f619
#
_cell.length_a   1.000
_cell.length_b   1.000
_cell.length_c   1.000
_cell.angle_alpha   90.00
_cell.angle_beta   90.00
_cell.angle_gamma   90.00
#
_symmetry.space_group_name_H-M   'P 1'
#
loop_
_entity.id
_entity.type
_entity.pdbx_description
1 polymer ?
#
loop_
_entity_poly.entity_id
_entity_poly.type
_entity_poly.pdbx_seq_one_letter_code
_entity_poly.pdbx_strand_id
1 'polypeptide(L)'
;MLNQYVPFPRYENAVFVGDTAVSILSAMRIYAKALIGGELPNMERYYPQEKLLECTACFMNDLRVLTCAISHGDIDYILLEDNGKEELNPAHRAEELKALGYEVRVLKVSDPINSLKEAGDLFNEPQRAQRVIRNYEKRLESLTDRIQSTVPKKALLILTIRNPITFDLYRFALSNQSEMAKTFLTDLNISPVAPDGQSFIEGLVEINDPTFIEKLDFDFIALLGDVEGGLLFLQQGNRSITKQIFSLPYYANPLEVKKPEVTYLWLEALDHLHQK
;
A
#
# COMPACT_ATOMS: atom_id res chain seq x y z
N MET A 1 -24.77 -21.47 4.40
CA MET A 1 -23.36 -21.24 3.97
C MET A 1 -23.39 -20.94 2.47
N LEU A 2 -23.30 -19.69 2.09
CA LEU A 2 -23.16 -19.31 0.69
C LEU A 2 -21.76 -19.75 0.25
N ASN A 3 -21.70 -20.70 -0.67
CA ASN A 3 -20.47 -21.06 -1.38
C ASN A 3 -19.85 -19.76 -1.95
N GLN A 4 -18.85 -19.24 -1.27
CA GLN A 4 -18.05 -18.14 -1.82
C GLN A 4 -17.28 -18.75 -2.99
N TYR A 5 -17.82 -18.63 -4.17
CA TYR A 5 -17.12 -18.98 -5.39
C TYR A 5 -15.92 -18.04 -5.51
N VAL A 6 -14.74 -18.57 -5.23
CA VAL A 6 -13.46 -17.87 -5.45
C VAL A 6 -13.07 -18.15 -6.88
N PRO A 7 -12.92 -17.13 -7.74
CA PRO A 7 -12.52 -17.35 -9.14
C PRO A 7 -11.16 -18.03 -9.18
N PHE A 8 -10.99 -18.95 -10.13
CA PHE A 8 -9.68 -19.56 -10.37
C PHE A 8 -8.65 -18.47 -10.70
N PRO A 9 -7.39 -18.64 -10.24
CA PRO A 9 -6.30 -17.76 -10.65
C PRO A 9 -6.20 -17.71 -12.17
N ARG A 10 -5.95 -16.52 -12.69
CA ARG A 10 -5.62 -16.28 -14.10
C ARG A 10 -4.16 -15.87 -14.17
N TYR A 11 -3.38 -16.56 -14.99
CA TYR A 11 -1.98 -16.29 -15.19
C TYR A 11 -1.74 -15.69 -16.56
N GLU A 12 -1.07 -14.55 -16.57
CA GLU A 12 -0.70 -13.84 -17.78
C GLU A 12 0.80 -14.05 -18.07
N ASN A 13 1.12 -14.33 -19.32
CA ASN A 13 2.51 -14.37 -19.77
C ASN A 13 3.03 -12.94 -20.00
N ALA A 14 3.13 -12.17 -18.93
CA ALA A 14 3.36 -10.74 -18.96
C ALA A 14 4.31 -10.29 -17.84
N VAL A 15 4.73 -9.04 -17.91
CA VAL A 15 5.32 -8.32 -16.79
C VAL A 15 4.37 -7.21 -16.37
N PHE A 16 4.06 -7.13 -15.09
CA PHE A 16 3.30 -6.01 -14.53
C PHE A 16 4.26 -5.03 -13.86
N VAL A 17 4.10 -3.76 -14.17
CA VAL A 17 4.95 -2.67 -13.68
C VAL A 17 4.11 -1.65 -12.94
N GLY A 18 4.41 -1.46 -11.67
CA GLY A 18 3.74 -0.51 -10.79
C GLY A 18 3.07 -1.16 -9.58
N ASP A 19 3.18 -0.51 -8.44
CA ASP A 19 2.77 -1.06 -7.15
C ASP A 19 1.26 -1.22 -7.02
N THR A 20 0.52 -0.18 -7.42
CA THR A 20 -0.94 -0.17 -7.34
C THR A 20 -1.56 -1.12 -8.36
N ALA A 21 -1.03 -1.16 -9.59
CA ALA A 21 -1.50 -2.08 -10.62
C ALA A 21 -1.35 -3.54 -10.18
N VAL A 22 -0.21 -3.91 -9.62
CA VAL A 22 0.04 -5.25 -9.08
C VAL A 22 -0.97 -5.60 -7.99
N SER A 23 -1.19 -4.71 -7.04
CA SER A 23 -2.15 -4.91 -5.94
C SER A 23 -3.59 -5.09 -6.46
N ILE A 24 -4.04 -4.24 -7.39
CA ILE A 24 -5.37 -4.31 -8.00
C ILE A 24 -5.58 -5.64 -8.72
N LEU A 25 -4.60 -6.07 -9.52
CA LEU A 25 -4.70 -7.31 -10.28
C LEU A 25 -4.64 -8.53 -9.37
N SER A 26 -3.82 -8.51 -8.32
CA SER A 26 -3.78 -9.58 -7.32
C SER A 26 -5.09 -9.73 -6.56
N ALA A 27 -5.76 -8.61 -6.20
CA ALA A 27 -7.09 -8.64 -5.61
C ALA A 27 -8.11 -9.34 -6.54
N MET A 28 -7.95 -9.18 -7.85
CA MET A 28 -8.72 -9.89 -8.88
C MET A 28 -8.22 -11.30 -9.15
N ARG A 29 -7.14 -11.76 -8.52
CA ARG A 29 -6.47 -13.03 -8.79
C ARG A 29 -5.98 -13.15 -10.24
N ILE A 30 -5.48 -12.06 -10.78
CA ILE A 30 -4.79 -12.00 -12.07
C ILE A 30 -3.31 -11.78 -11.78
N TYR A 31 -2.48 -12.72 -12.18
CA TYR A 31 -1.06 -12.78 -11.86
C TYR A 31 -0.22 -12.73 -13.12
N ALA A 32 0.99 -12.19 -13.00
CA ALA A 32 1.95 -12.13 -14.09
C ALA A 32 3.06 -13.17 -13.93
N LYS A 33 3.88 -13.33 -14.97
CA LYS A 33 5.13 -14.09 -14.89
C LYS A 33 6.16 -13.38 -14.03
N ALA A 34 6.18 -12.04 -14.09
CA ALA A 34 7.09 -11.23 -13.31
C ALA A 34 6.50 -9.85 -12.99
N LEU A 35 7.04 -9.23 -11.95
CA LEU A 35 6.64 -7.93 -11.42
C LEU A 35 7.83 -6.98 -11.40
N ILE A 36 7.54 -5.70 -11.61
CA ILE A 36 8.44 -4.58 -11.32
C ILE A 36 7.67 -3.59 -10.46
N GLY A 37 8.23 -3.25 -9.32
CA GLY A 37 7.55 -2.46 -8.31
C GLY A 37 6.99 -3.32 -7.21
N GLY A 38 6.30 -2.68 -6.28
CA GLY A 38 5.80 -3.36 -5.10
C GLY A 38 6.94 -3.80 -4.19
N GLU A 39 7.82 -2.90 -3.81
CA GLU A 39 8.83 -3.14 -2.75
C GLU A 39 8.16 -3.46 -1.42
N LEU A 40 7.29 -4.47 -1.45
CA LEU A 40 6.57 -4.92 -0.28
C LEU A 40 7.43 -5.96 0.42
N PRO A 41 7.83 -5.74 1.66
CA PRO A 41 8.46 -6.79 2.45
C PRO A 41 7.59 -8.05 2.41
N ASN A 42 8.22 -9.20 2.15
CA ASN A 42 7.54 -10.48 2.02
C ASN A 42 6.59 -10.60 0.80
N MET A 43 6.88 -9.92 -0.31
CA MET A 43 6.16 -10.11 -1.58
C MET A 43 5.94 -11.59 -1.91
N GLU A 44 6.95 -12.43 -1.75
CA GLU A 44 6.89 -13.87 -1.96
C GLU A 44 5.78 -14.57 -1.18
N ARG A 45 5.42 -14.03 -0.02
CA ARG A 45 4.33 -14.55 0.81
C ARG A 45 2.95 -14.22 0.25
N TYR A 46 2.83 -13.05 -0.37
CA TYR A 46 1.54 -12.56 -0.91
C TYR A 46 1.37 -12.91 -2.37
N TYR A 47 2.47 -12.98 -3.10
CA TYR A 47 2.51 -13.26 -4.55
C TYR A 47 3.49 -14.40 -4.87
N PRO A 48 3.28 -15.61 -4.32
CA PRO A 48 4.28 -16.69 -4.35
C PRO A 48 4.57 -17.23 -5.75
N GLN A 49 3.82 -16.82 -6.75
CA GLN A 49 3.92 -17.33 -8.12
C GLN A 49 4.48 -16.30 -9.10
N GLU A 50 4.80 -15.12 -8.60
CA GLU A 50 5.32 -14.02 -9.40
C GLU A 50 6.78 -13.76 -9.03
N LYS A 51 7.58 -13.50 -10.06
CA LYS A 51 8.98 -13.16 -9.87
C LYS A 51 9.13 -11.65 -9.78
N LEU A 52 9.54 -11.15 -8.63
CA LEU A 52 9.95 -9.75 -8.49
C LEU A 52 11.28 -9.54 -9.20
N LEU A 53 11.33 -8.60 -10.15
CA LEU A 53 12.53 -8.24 -10.89
C LEU A 53 13.29 -7.11 -10.24
N GLU A 54 12.64 -5.97 -10.09
CA GLU A 54 13.24 -4.72 -9.60
C GLU A 54 12.17 -3.76 -9.07
N CYS A 55 12.61 -2.64 -8.50
CA CYS A 55 11.72 -1.56 -8.09
C CYS A 55 11.27 -0.67 -9.27
N THR A 56 10.16 0.05 -9.08
CA THR A 56 9.64 0.99 -10.08
C THR A 56 10.65 2.08 -10.43
N ALA A 57 11.40 2.62 -9.47
CA ALA A 57 12.42 3.64 -9.72
C ALA A 57 13.57 3.10 -10.57
N CYS A 58 14.01 1.85 -10.35
CA CYS A 58 15.03 1.20 -11.18
C CYS A 58 14.56 1.06 -12.63
N PHE A 59 13.33 0.64 -12.83
CA PHE A 59 12.72 0.54 -14.16
C PHE A 59 12.60 1.90 -14.85
N MET A 60 12.22 2.95 -14.12
CA MET A 60 12.13 4.30 -14.68
C MET A 60 13.50 4.83 -15.13
N ASN A 61 14.57 4.41 -14.46
CA ASN A 61 15.92 4.82 -14.81
C ASN A 61 16.56 4.01 -15.93
N ASP A 62 16.30 2.70 -15.97
CA ASP A 62 16.96 1.77 -16.91
C ASP A 62 16.06 0.61 -17.34
N LEU A 63 15.58 0.63 -18.59
CA LEU A 63 14.74 -0.45 -19.13
C LEU A 63 15.49 -1.79 -19.30
N ARG A 64 16.82 -1.83 -19.17
CA ARG A 64 17.58 -3.10 -19.21
C ARG A 64 17.22 -4.03 -18.08
N VAL A 65 16.59 -3.54 -17.02
CA VAL A 65 15.96 -4.35 -15.97
C VAL A 65 15.05 -5.43 -16.56
N LEU A 66 14.31 -5.12 -17.62
CA LEU A 66 13.47 -6.11 -18.32
C LEU A 66 14.31 -7.17 -19.04
N THR A 67 15.40 -6.76 -19.70
CA THR A 67 16.21 -7.67 -20.52
C THR A 67 17.06 -8.63 -19.69
N CYS A 68 17.43 -8.24 -18.47
CA CYS A 68 18.22 -9.10 -17.57
C CYS A 68 17.44 -10.33 -17.08
N ALA A 69 16.11 -10.28 -17.08
CA ALA A 69 15.28 -11.31 -16.49
C ALA A 69 14.32 -11.97 -17.48
N ILE A 70 14.09 -11.37 -18.64
CA ILE A 70 13.11 -11.82 -19.61
C ILE A 70 13.74 -11.71 -21.00
N SER A 71 13.92 -12.86 -21.66
CA SER A 71 14.33 -12.87 -23.05
C SER A 71 13.21 -12.34 -23.95
N HIS A 72 13.57 -11.66 -25.02
CA HIS A 72 12.60 -11.20 -26.01
C HIS A 72 11.80 -12.40 -26.55
N GLY A 73 10.48 -12.31 -26.55
CA GLY A 73 9.60 -13.41 -26.94
C GLY A 73 9.15 -14.32 -25.81
N ASP A 74 9.69 -14.15 -24.61
CA ASP A 74 9.27 -14.94 -23.44
C ASP A 74 7.99 -14.38 -22.76
N ILE A 75 7.52 -13.23 -23.19
CA ILE A 75 6.31 -12.57 -22.68
C ILE A 75 5.45 -12.05 -23.83
N ASP A 76 4.14 -12.05 -23.62
CA ASP A 76 3.18 -11.56 -24.59
C ASP A 76 3.05 -10.04 -24.56
N TYR A 77 3.12 -9.43 -23.38
CA TYR A 77 3.02 -7.98 -23.21
C TYR A 77 3.62 -7.49 -21.87
N ILE A 78 3.81 -6.18 -21.80
CA ILE A 78 4.14 -5.46 -20.57
C ILE A 78 2.93 -4.58 -20.18
N LEU A 79 2.47 -4.71 -18.95
CA LEU A 79 1.44 -3.84 -18.41
C LEU A 79 2.10 -2.76 -17.56
N LEU A 80 1.83 -1.50 -17.85
CA LEU A 80 2.33 -0.35 -17.14
C LEU A 80 1.22 0.31 -16.32
N GLU A 81 1.53 0.64 -15.09
CA GLU A 81 0.70 1.53 -14.29
C GLU A 81 0.76 2.95 -14.83
N ASP A 82 -0.41 3.58 -14.97
CA ASP A 82 -0.55 5.02 -15.12
C ASP A 82 -1.16 5.60 -13.84
N ASN A 83 -0.32 6.16 -12.99
CA ASN A 83 -0.72 6.74 -11.71
C ASN A 83 -1.02 8.26 -11.81
N GLY A 84 -0.94 8.84 -12.99
CA GLY A 84 -1.20 10.25 -13.26
C GLY A 84 -0.17 11.22 -12.68
N LYS A 85 0.96 10.74 -12.16
CA LYS A 85 2.03 11.58 -11.62
C LYS A 85 3.00 11.99 -12.73
N GLU A 86 3.70 13.09 -12.53
CA GLU A 86 4.78 13.52 -13.44
C GLU A 86 6.04 12.66 -13.26
N GLU A 87 6.36 12.27 -12.03
CA GLU A 87 7.51 11.45 -11.68
C GLU A 87 7.08 10.04 -11.30
N LEU A 88 7.97 9.07 -11.52
CA LEU A 88 7.76 7.66 -11.18
C LEU A 88 6.42 7.09 -11.73
N ASN A 89 6.03 7.52 -12.93
CA ASN A 89 4.88 6.99 -13.63
C ASN A 89 5.33 6.01 -14.72
N PRO A 90 5.16 4.69 -14.54
CA PRO A 90 5.58 3.69 -15.51
C PRO A 90 5.04 3.91 -16.92
N ALA A 91 3.83 4.48 -17.06
CA ALA A 91 3.23 4.74 -18.35
C ALA A 91 4.07 5.67 -19.25
N HIS A 92 4.92 6.51 -18.68
CA HIS A 92 5.82 7.38 -19.44
C HIS A 92 6.86 6.60 -20.29
N ARG A 93 7.11 5.32 -19.97
CA ARG A 93 8.02 4.46 -20.73
C ARG A 93 7.32 3.68 -21.87
N ALA A 94 6.01 3.89 -22.05
CA ALA A 94 5.22 3.09 -23.00
C ALA A 94 5.75 3.17 -24.45
N GLU A 95 6.03 4.37 -24.95
CA GLU A 95 6.48 4.55 -26.33
C GLU A 95 7.89 4.00 -26.57
N GLU A 96 8.77 4.11 -25.58
CA GLU A 96 10.11 3.51 -25.65
C GLU A 96 10.05 1.99 -25.68
N LEU A 97 9.20 1.38 -24.87
CA LEU A 97 9.00 -0.08 -24.87
C LEU A 97 8.40 -0.57 -26.19
N LYS A 98 7.44 0.15 -26.75
CA LYS A 98 6.88 -0.16 -28.07
C LYS A 98 7.96 -0.07 -29.16
N ALA A 99 8.83 0.93 -29.09
CA ALA A 99 9.95 1.08 -30.03
C ALA A 99 10.97 -0.08 -29.92
N LEU A 100 11.08 -0.71 -28.73
CA LEU A 100 11.86 -1.91 -28.50
C LEU A 100 11.15 -3.21 -28.95
N GLY A 101 9.92 -3.11 -29.46
CA GLY A 101 9.16 -4.25 -30.01
C GLY A 101 8.25 -4.95 -29.01
N TYR A 102 8.02 -4.41 -27.81
CA TYR A 102 7.09 -5.00 -26.85
C TYR A 102 5.65 -4.56 -27.13
N GLU A 103 4.69 -5.47 -26.92
CA GLU A 103 3.30 -5.08 -26.74
C GLU A 103 3.15 -4.42 -25.37
N VAL A 104 2.52 -3.25 -25.33
CA VAL A 104 2.36 -2.48 -24.10
C VAL A 104 0.89 -2.22 -23.84
N ARG A 105 0.45 -2.54 -22.63
CA ARG A 105 -0.87 -2.18 -22.08
C ARG A 105 -0.70 -1.21 -20.95
N VAL A 106 -1.66 -0.33 -20.75
CA VAL A 106 -1.64 0.68 -19.69
C VAL A 106 -2.87 0.50 -18.83
N LEU A 107 -2.67 0.39 -17.52
CA LEU A 107 -3.73 0.39 -16.52
C LEU A 107 -3.73 1.73 -15.78
N LYS A 108 -4.78 2.51 -15.95
CA LYS A 108 -4.98 3.72 -15.18
C LYS A 108 -5.37 3.37 -13.75
N VAL A 109 -4.63 3.93 -12.80
CA VAL A 109 -4.90 3.75 -11.39
C VAL A 109 -5.29 5.08 -10.74
N SER A 110 -6.31 5.01 -9.90
CA SER A 110 -6.84 6.15 -9.16
C SER A 110 -7.27 5.67 -7.77
N ASP A 111 -8.52 5.85 -7.38
CA ASP A 111 -9.07 5.18 -6.21
C ASP A 111 -9.27 3.67 -6.46
N PRO A 112 -9.36 2.86 -5.40
CA PRO A 112 -9.45 1.40 -5.52
C PRO A 112 -10.60 0.91 -6.38
N ILE A 113 -11.77 1.51 -6.26
CA ILE A 113 -12.98 1.07 -6.98
C ILE A 113 -12.87 1.34 -8.47
N ASN A 114 -12.43 2.54 -8.85
CA ASN A 114 -12.26 2.87 -10.27
C ASN A 114 -11.10 2.08 -10.88
N SER A 115 -9.99 1.90 -10.16
CA SER A 115 -8.88 1.08 -10.63
C SER A 115 -9.29 -0.38 -10.86
N LEU A 116 -10.14 -0.95 -10.00
CA LEU A 116 -10.70 -2.30 -10.21
C LEU A 116 -11.61 -2.37 -11.44
N LYS A 117 -12.42 -1.34 -11.71
CA LYS A 117 -13.25 -1.29 -12.92
C LYS A 117 -12.39 -1.23 -14.18
N GLU A 118 -11.40 -0.33 -14.22
CA GLU A 118 -10.45 -0.21 -15.33
C GLU A 118 -9.72 -1.53 -15.59
N ALA A 119 -9.26 -2.21 -14.54
CA ALA A 119 -8.65 -3.52 -14.66
C ALA A 119 -9.65 -4.58 -15.19
N GLY A 120 -10.89 -4.54 -14.71
CA GLY A 120 -11.95 -5.42 -15.19
C GLY A 120 -12.20 -5.28 -16.68
N ASP A 121 -12.23 -4.07 -17.18
CA ASP A 121 -12.43 -3.76 -18.60
C ASP A 121 -11.19 -4.15 -19.43
N LEU A 122 -10.00 -3.81 -18.96
CA LEU A 122 -8.74 -4.12 -19.65
C LEU A 122 -8.52 -5.63 -19.84
N PHE A 123 -8.90 -6.43 -18.84
CA PHE A 123 -8.75 -7.89 -18.88
C PHE A 123 -10.02 -8.61 -19.36
N ASN A 124 -11.05 -7.89 -19.75
CA ASN A 124 -12.36 -8.43 -20.10
C ASN A 124 -12.96 -9.33 -18.99
N GLU A 125 -12.77 -8.88 -17.74
CA GLU A 125 -13.18 -9.57 -16.50
C GLU A 125 -14.05 -8.67 -15.59
N PRO A 126 -15.06 -7.95 -16.13
CA PRO A 126 -15.82 -6.96 -15.34
C PRO A 126 -16.57 -7.60 -14.17
N GLN A 127 -17.00 -8.87 -14.32
CA GLN A 127 -17.68 -9.59 -13.25
C GLN A 127 -16.74 -9.93 -12.09
N ARG A 128 -15.45 -10.18 -12.39
CA ARG A 128 -14.42 -10.44 -11.40
C ARG A 128 -14.14 -9.15 -10.60
N ALA A 129 -13.94 -8.04 -11.29
CA ALA A 129 -13.80 -6.73 -10.69
C ALA A 129 -14.98 -6.37 -9.78
N GLN A 130 -16.21 -6.50 -10.31
CA GLN A 130 -17.43 -6.20 -9.54
C GLN A 130 -17.59 -7.05 -8.29
N ARG A 131 -17.08 -8.27 -8.29
CA ARG A 131 -17.08 -9.13 -7.10
C ARG A 131 -16.11 -8.62 -6.04
N VAL A 132 -14.90 -8.25 -6.45
CA VAL A 132 -13.90 -7.66 -5.53
C VAL A 132 -14.46 -6.38 -4.92
N ILE A 133 -15.01 -5.49 -5.74
CA ILE A 133 -15.64 -4.24 -5.30
C ILE A 133 -16.73 -4.53 -4.24
N ARG A 134 -17.67 -5.40 -4.53
CA ARG A 134 -18.76 -5.75 -3.58
C ARG A 134 -18.25 -6.34 -2.27
N ASN A 135 -17.21 -7.16 -2.32
CA ASN A 135 -16.60 -7.72 -1.12
C ASN A 135 -15.91 -6.63 -0.30
N TYR A 136 -15.20 -5.73 -0.97
CA TYR A 136 -14.55 -4.57 -0.37
C TYR A 136 -15.58 -3.67 0.33
N GLU A 137 -16.63 -3.25 -0.38
CA GLU A 137 -17.69 -2.39 0.15
C GLU A 137 -18.38 -3.01 1.37
N LYS A 138 -18.77 -4.29 1.28
CA LYS A 138 -19.41 -5.00 2.39
C LYS A 138 -18.51 -5.10 3.62
N ARG A 139 -17.21 -5.33 3.41
CA ARG A 139 -16.28 -5.43 4.52
C ARG A 139 -16.04 -4.07 5.14
N LEU A 140 -15.87 -3.03 4.32
CA LEU A 140 -15.73 -1.65 4.77
C LEU A 140 -16.96 -1.23 5.60
N GLU A 141 -18.17 -1.44 5.08
CA GLU A 141 -19.44 -1.17 5.77
C GLU A 141 -19.50 -1.88 7.14
N SER A 142 -19.25 -3.20 7.14
CA SER A 142 -19.28 -3.99 8.38
C SER A 142 -18.26 -3.53 9.43
N LEU A 143 -17.07 -3.10 9.00
CA LEU A 143 -16.03 -2.61 9.90
C LEU A 143 -16.34 -1.19 10.39
N THR A 144 -16.81 -0.33 9.50
CA THR A 144 -17.21 1.04 9.82
C THR A 144 -18.34 1.05 10.84
N ASP A 145 -19.38 0.23 10.66
CA ASP A 145 -20.50 0.13 11.59
C ASP A 145 -20.05 -0.28 13.01
N ARG A 146 -19.13 -1.24 13.09
CA ARG A 146 -18.58 -1.68 14.38
C ARG A 146 -17.74 -0.63 15.05
N ILE A 147 -16.90 0.07 14.29
CA ILE A 147 -15.96 1.06 14.80
C ILE A 147 -16.67 2.37 15.15
N GLN A 148 -17.63 2.82 14.35
CA GLN A 148 -18.41 4.04 14.61
C GLN A 148 -19.30 3.94 15.86
N SER A 149 -19.65 2.72 16.29
CA SER A 149 -20.40 2.52 17.53
C SER A 149 -19.57 2.82 18.79
N THR A 150 -18.27 3.06 18.65
CA THR A 150 -17.36 3.33 19.77
C THR A 150 -17.09 4.82 19.97
N VAL A 151 -16.58 5.17 21.16
CA VAL A 151 -16.17 6.55 21.48
C VAL A 151 -15.04 6.98 20.54
N PRO A 152 -15.05 8.26 20.05
CA PRO A 152 -13.96 8.79 19.24
C PRO A 152 -12.60 8.53 19.89
N LYS A 153 -11.64 8.07 19.11
CA LYS A 153 -10.30 7.76 19.59
C LYS A 153 -9.24 8.62 18.91
N LYS A 154 -8.16 8.88 19.63
CA LYS A 154 -6.98 9.57 19.14
C LYS A 154 -5.86 8.57 18.92
N ALA A 155 -5.21 8.61 17.77
CA ALA A 155 -4.12 7.70 17.42
C ALA A 155 -2.83 8.45 17.13
N LEU A 156 -1.72 8.01 17.73
CA LEU A 156 -0.39 8.40 17.31
C LEU A 156 0.12 7.39 16.27
N LEU A 157 0.23 7.82 15.02
CA LEU A 157 0.69 7.00 13.90
C LEU A 157 2.15 7.32 13.63
N ILE A 158 3.04 6.35 13.78
CA ILE A 158 4.48 6.52 13.56
C ILE A 158 4.91 5.66 12.37
N LEU A 159 5.35 6.32 11.30
CA LEU A 159 5.99 5.70 10.17
C LEU A 159 7.50 5.70 10.37
N THR A 160 8.12 4.53 10.32
CA THR A 160 9.57 4.38 10.32
C THR A 160 10.03 3.82 8.98
N ILE A 161 10.92 4.53 8.31
CA ILE A 161 11.49 4.14 7.03
C ILE A 161 12.98 3.88 7.24
N ARG A 162 13.46 2.71 6.82
CA ARG A 162 14.88 2.37 6.81
C ARG A 162 15.46 2.66 5.41
N ASN A 163 16.50 3.48 5.35
CA ASN A 163 17.25 3.64 4.11
C ASN A 163 17.94 2.30 3.75
N PRO A 164 17.69 1.74 2.57
CA PRO A 164 18.25 0.44 2.20
C PRO A 164 19.77 0.46 1.97
N ILE A 165 20.36 1.64 1.78
CA ILE A 165 21.80 1.80 1.50
C ILE A 165 22.58 2.14 2.78
N THR A 166 22.11 3.16 3.51
CA THR A 166 22.81 3.66 4.70
C THR A 166 22.33 3.01 5.99
N PHE A 167 21.18 2.32 5.95
CA PHE A 167 20.49 1.75 7.10
C PHE A 167 19.99 2.78 8.13
N ASP A 168 20.06 4.06 7.80
CA ASP A 168 19.51 5.12 8.62
C ASP A 168 18.00 4.99 8.75
N LEU A 169 17.48 5.34 9.93
CA LEU A 169 16.06 5.30 10.23
C LEU A 169 15.48 6.72 10.24
N TYR A 170 14.56 6.96 9.33
CA TYR A 170 13.75 8.18 9.30
C TYR A 170 12.39 7.90 9.94
N ARG A 171 11.90 8.80 10.75
CA ARG A 171 10.66 8.63 11.51
C ARG A 171 9.76 9.83 11.35
N PHE A 172 8.49 9.55 11.14
CA PHE A 172 7.46 10.55 10.93
C PHE A 172 6.22 10.23 11.75
N ALA A 173 5.63 11.25 12.35
CA ALA A 173 4.27 11.16 12.84
C ALA A 173 3.30 11.63 11.74
N LEU A 174 2.18 10.92 11.57
CA LEU A 174 1.15 11.30 10.62
C LEU A 174 0.17 12.26 11.25
N SER A 175 0.02 13.43 10.64
CA SER A 175 -0.99 14.41 11.03
C SER A 175 -2.32 14.19 10.30
N ASN A 176 -3.34 14.96 10.67
CA ASN A 176 -4.64 14.97 10.00
C ASN A 176 -4.60 15.48 8.55
N GLN A 177 -3.48 16.02 8.08
CA GLN A 177 -3.27 16.43 6.69
C GLN A 177 -2.83 15.25 5.80
N SER A 178 -2.38 14.16 6.39
CA SER A 178 -2.00 12.95 5.65
C SER A 178 -3.21 12.37 4.91
N GLU A 179 -3.06 12.07 3.63
CA GLU A 179 -4.08 11.39 2.81
C GLU A 179 -4.57 10.11 3.47
N MET A 180 -3.67 9.35 4.07
CA MET A 180 -4.01 8.14 4.79
C MET A 180 -4.87 8.43 6.01
N ALA A 181 -4.50 9.46 6.79
CA ALA A 181 -5.27 9.85 7.95
C ALA A 181 -6.69 10.30 7.55
N LYS A 182 -6.83 11.04 6.47
CA LYS A 182 -8.12 11.46 5.94
C LYS A 182 -8.97 10.29 5.46
N THR A 183 -8.39 9.39 4.68
CA THR A 183 -9.13 8.32 4.01
C THR A 183 -9.63 7.23 4.97
N PHE A 184 -8.83 6.91 6.00
CA PHE A 184 -9.15 5.76 6.86
C PHE A 184 -9.59 6.15 8.27
N LEU A 185 -8.96 7.17 8.84
CA LEU A 185 -9.16 7.45 10.25
C LEU A 185 -10.39 8.33 10.48
N THR A 186 -10.68 9.25 9.58
CA THR A 186 -11.84 10.14 9.71
C THR A 186 -13.15 9.35 9.62
N ASP A 187 -13.24 8.45 8.64
CA ASP A 187 -14.44 7.62 8.46
C ASP A 187 -14.64 6.61 9.58
N LEU A 188 -13.57 6.28 10.30
CA LEU A 188 -13.58 5.35 11.43
C LEU A 188 -13.67 6.03 12.80
N ASN A 189 -13.96 7.34 12.84
CA ASN A 189 -14.02 8.10 14.08
C ASN A 189 -12.71 8.09 14.90
N ILE A 190 -11.58 8.04 14.19
CA ILE A 190 -10.24 8.08 14.75
C ILE A 190 -9.56 9.36 14.28
N SER A 191 -9.01 10.13 15.21
CA SER A 191 -8.27 11.34 14.91
C SER A 191 -6.78 11.11 15.06
N PRO A 192 -5.96 11.33 14.02
CA PRO A 192 -4.51 11.26 14.15
C PRO A 192 -4.00 12.41 14.99
N VAL A 193 -3.00 12.12 15.80
CA VAL A 193 -2.31 13.10 16.64
C VAL A 193 -0.85 13.12 16.24
N ALA A 194 -0.32 14.32 15.99
CA ALA A 194 1.09 14.53 15.70
C ALA A 194 1.63 15.71 16.53
N PRO A 195 2.93 15.76 16.81
CA PRO A 195 3.52 16.92 17.45
C PRO A 195 3.43 18.15 16.55
N ASP A 196 3.47 19.33 17.16
CA ASP A 196 3.66 20.56 16.41
C ASP A 196 5.02 20.52 15.71
N GLY A 197 5.03 20.77 14.41
CA GLY A 197 6.25 20.71 13.62
C GLY A 197 6.00 21.03 12.16
N GLN A 198 7.09 21.26 11.43
CA GLN A 198 7.04 21.48 10.00
C GLN A 198 6.78 20.15 9.29
N SER A 199 5.75 20.09 8.48
CA SER A 199 5.47 18.92 7.64
C SER A 199 6.56 18.79 6.58
N PHE A 200 7.21 17.64 6.51
CA PHE A 200 8.22 17.32 5.51
C PHE A 200 7.60 17.05 4.14
N ILE A 201 6.53 16.28 4.13
CA ILE A 201 5.66 16.00 2.99
C ILE A 201 4.24 16.07 3.53
N GLU A 202 3.25 16.30 2.71
CA GLU A 202 1.84 16.43 3.10
C GLU A 202 1.43 15.53 4.27
N GLY A 203 1.37 16.13 5.46
CA GLY A 203 0.93 15.47 6.67
C GLY A 203 1.95 14.57 7.39
N LEU A 204 3.21 14.49 6.94
CA LEU A 204 4.27 13.79 7.65
C LEU A 204 5.12 14.79 8.45
N VAL A 205 5.11 14.65 9.77
CA VAL A 205 5.92 15.46 10.68
C VAL A 205 7.12 14.64 11.13
N GLU A 206 8.33 15.10 10.81
CA GLU A 206 9.55 14.41 11.23
C GLU A 206 9.70 14.40 12.74
N ILE A 207 10.05 13.24 13.31
CA ILE A 207 10.20 13.04 14.75
C ILE A 207 11.57 12.44 15.05
N ASN A 208 12.39 13.20 15.76
CA ASN A 208 13.76 12.78 16.11
C ASN A 208 13.93 12.53 17.62
N ASP A 209 13.06 13.10 18.45
CA ASP A 209 13.09 12.97 19.90
C ASP A 209 11.79 12.31 20.41
N PRO A 210 11.86 11.11 20.98
CA PRO A 210 10.67 10.39 21.45
C PRO A 210 9.98 11.05 22.65
N THR A 211 10.61 12.00 23.33
CA THR A 211 10.03 12.66 24.51
C THR A 211 8.78 13.49 24.20
N PHE A 212 8.54 13.81 22.92
CA PHE A 212 7.30 14.49 22.51
C PHE A 212 6.04 13.69 22.85
N ILE A 213 6.17 12.36 22.93
CA ILE A 213 5.04 11.45 23.21
C ILE A 213 4.38 11.76 24.54
N GLU A 214 5.15 12.18 25.54
CA GLU A 214 4.63 12.54 26.87
C GLU A 214 3.71 13.77 26.87
N LYS A 215 3.83 14.60 25.85
CA LYS A 215 3.06 15.85 25.70
C LYS A 215 1.79 15.67 24.88
N LEU A 216 1.62 14.51 24.26
CA LEU A 216 0.48 14.24 23.39
C LEU A 216 -0.61 13.47 24.13
N ASP A 217 -1.84 13.86 23.88
CA ASP A 217 -3.03 13.15 24.33
C ASP A 217 -3.51 12.21 23.23
N PHE A 218 -3.34 10.90 23.42
CA PHE A 218 -3.75 9.85 22.50
C PHE A 218 -4.17 8.58 23.25
N ASP A 219 -4.95 7.74 22.60
CA ASP A 219 -5.45 6.49 23.16
C ASP A 219 -4.54 5.30 22.84
N PHE A 220 -3.97 5.25 21.62
CA PHE A 220 -3.09 4.18 21.18
C PHE A 220 -2.03 4.64 20.17
N ILE A 221 -1.03 3.80 19.95
CA ILE A 221 0.04 4.00 18.97
C ILE A 221 -0.08 2.95 17.88
N ALA A 222 0.04 3.35 16.62
CA ALA A 222 0.21 2.44 15.50
C ALA A 222 1.57 2.68 14.83
N LEU A 223 2.36 1.60 14.74
CA LEU A 223 3.66 1.60 14.08
C LEU A 223 3.53 1.10 12.65
N LEU A 224 4.13 1.84 11.73
CA LEU A 224 4.14 1.60 10.30
C LEU A 224 5.57 1.44 9.82
N GLY A 225 5.76 0.67 8.78
CA GLY A 225 7.06 0.50 8.15
C GLY A 225 7.99 -0.42 8.96
N ASP A 226 9.19 0.06 9.28
CA ASP A 226 10.14 -0.66 10.12
C ASP A 226 9.68 -0.66 11.58
N VAL A 227 8.90 -1.68 11.93
CA VAL A 227 8.29 -1.81 13.27
C VAL A 227 9.34 -1.92 14.36
N GLU A 228 10.44 -2.64 14.11
CA GLU A 228 11.54 -2.79 15.08
C GLU A 228 12.19 -1.44 15.38
N GLY A 229 12.51 -0.68 14.34
CA GLY A 229 13.04 0.68 14.49
C GLY A 229 12.07 1.64 15.18
N GLY A 230 10.77 1.48 14.94
CA GLY A 230 9.73 2.22 15.65
C GLY A 230 9.63 1.87 17.14
N LEU A 231 9.69 0.58 17.48
CA LEU A 231 9.69 0.11 18.88
C LEU A 231 10.93 0.58 19.64
N LEU A 232 12.12 0.46 19.03
CA LEU A 232 13.35 0.96 19.62
C LEU A 232 13.31 2.47 19.91
N PHE A 233 12.73 3.24 18.99
CA PHE A 233 12.54 4.66 19.19
C PHE A 233 11.63 4.97 20.38
N LEU A 234 10.50 4.28 20.50
CA LEU A 234 9.58 4.45 21.62
C LEU A 234 10.24 4.11 22.97
N GLN A 235 11.06 3.07 23.01
CA GLN A 235 11.79 2.63 24.21
C GLN A 235 12.84 3.65 24.68
N GLN A 236 13.43 4.43 23.78
CA GLN A 236 14.39 5.48 24.12
C GLN A 236 13.73 6.65 24.86
N GLY A 237 12.46 6.94 24.54
CA GLY A 237 11.76 8.12 25.09
C GLY A 237 11.13 7.86 26.45
N ASN A 238 10.44 6.75 26.61
CA ASN A 238 9.70 6.50 27.84
C ASN A 238 9.56 4.99 28.11
N ARG A 239 10.14 4.53 29.21
CA ARG A 239 9.99 3.14 29.68
C ARG A 239 8.58 2.83 30.20
N SER A 240 7.71 3.81 30.31
CA SER A 240 6.37 3.72 30.92
C SER A 240 5.23 3.89 29.91
N ILE A 241 5.42 3.63 28.59
CA ILE A 241 4.31 3.66 27.66
C ILE A 241 3.32 2.55 28.03
N THR A 242 2.26 2.92 28.70
CA THR A 242 1.16 2.01 29.10
C THR A 242 0.08 1.90 28.01
N LYS A 243 0.19 2.71 26.96
CA LYS A 243 -0.75 2.72 25.85
C LYS A 243 -0.55 1.50 24.95
N GLN A 244 -1.63 1.06 24.37
CA GLN A 244 -1.61 -0.07 23.44
C GLN A 244 -0.81 0.30 22.17
N ILE A 245 0.08 -0.60 21.74
CA ILE A 245 0.90 -0.43 20.54
C ILE A 245 0.49 -1.49 19.53
N PHE A 246 0.23 -1.07 18.31
CA PHE A 246 -0.07 -1.94 17.18
C PHE A 246 1.01 -1.80 16.13
N SER A 247 1.32 -2.88 15.46
CA SER A 247 2.14 -2.85 14.27
C SER A 247 1.25 -3.06 13.05
N LEU A 248 1.41 -2.18 12.08
CA LEU A 248 0.78 -2.32 10.78
C LEU A 248 1.83 -2.77 9.77
N PRO A 249 1.46 -3.63 8.81
CA PRO A 249 2.40 -4.11 7.83
C PRO A 249 3.09 -2.98 7.06
N TYR A 250 4.33 -3.20 6.64
CA TYR A 250 5.12 -2.20 5.90
C TYR A 250 4.44 -1.74 4.60
N TYR A 251 3.76 -2.66 3.91
CA TYR A 251 3.01 -2.35 2.70
C TYR A 251 1.78 -1.47 2.95
N ALA A 252 1.44 -1.19 4.20
CA ALA A 252 0.51 -0.12 4.56
C ALA A 252 1.17 1.26 4.48
N ASN A 253 2.06 1.47 3.52
CA ASN A 253 2.74 2.74 3.31
C ASN A 253 1.72 3.85 3.04
N PRO A 254 1.68 4.91 3.87
CA PRO A 254 0.74 6.00 3.72
C PRO A 254 0.90 6.79 2.42
N LEU A 255 2.06 6.72 1.78
CA LEU A 255 2.31 7.39 0.51
C LEU A 255 1.68 6.64 -0.68
N GLU A 256 1.21 5.40 -0.47
CA GLU A 256 0.68 4.52 -1.51
C GLU A 256 -0.72 3.98 -1.18
N VAL A 257 -1.53 4.77 -0.56
CA VAL A 257 -2.78 4.43 0.15
C VAL A 257 -3.89 3.79 -0.70
N LYS A 258 -3.72 3.68 -1.99
CA LYS A 258 -4.82 3.28 -2.90
C LYS A 258 -4.90 1.78 -3.17
N LYS A 259 -4.24 0.95 -2.34
CA LYS A 259 -4.22 -0.51 -2.52
C LYS A 259 -5.35 -1.18 -1.73
N PRO A 260 -6.28 -1.92 -2.37
CA PRO A 260 -7.40 -2.55 -1.65
C PRO A 260 -6.98 -3.48 -0.52
N GLU A 261 -5.95 -4.30 -0.74
CA GLU A 261 -5.46 -5.23 0.29
C GLU A 261 -4.90 -4.50 1.51
N VAL A 262 -4.19 -3.41 1.29
CA VAL A 262 -3.67 -2.55 2.37
C VAL A 262 -4.81 -1.99 3.20
N THR A 263 -5.87 -1.52 2.54
CA THR A 263 -7.07 -1.06 3.22
C THR A 263 -7.67 -2.13 4.12
N TYR A 264 -7.79 -3.37 3.64
CA TYR A 264 -8.31 -4.48 4.43
C TYR A 264 -7.44 -4.77 5.65
N LEU A 265 -6.13 -4.81 5.49
CA LEU A 265 -5.21 -5.07 6.59
C LEU A 265 -5.29 -4.00 7.69
N TRP A 266 -5.41 -2.75 7.28
CA TRP A 266 -5.62 -1.64 8.21
C TRP A 266 -6.94 -1.78 8.96
N LEU A 267 -8.01 -2.04 8.25
CA LEU A 267 -9.33 -2.20 8.85
C LEU A 267 -9.36 -3.42 9.79
N GLU A 268 -8.72 -4.52 9.44
CA GLU A 268 -8.58 -5.68 10.34
C GLU A 268 -7.78 -5.35 11.61
N ALA A 269 -6.67 -4.63 11.48
CA ALA A 269 -5.88 -4.20 12.62
C ALA A 269 -6.69 -3.28 13.54
N LEU A 270 -7.43 -2.33 12.97
CA LEU A 270 -8.31 -1.42 13.72
C LEU A 270 -9.50 -2.15 14.35
N ASP A 271 -10.09 -3.15 13.69
CA ASP A 271 -11.16 -3.97 14.25
C ASP A 271 -10.69 -4.71 15.52
N HIS A 272 -9.48 -5.27 15.52
CA HIS A 272 -8.90 -5.89 16.71
C HIS A 272 -8.70 -4.92 17.88
N LEU A 273 -8.51 -3.62 17.59
CA LEU A 273 -8.46 -2.58 18.61
C LEU A 273 -9.77 -2.40 19.37
N HIS A 274 -10.88 -2.56 18.68
CA HIS A 274 -12.21 -2.29 19.24
C HIS A 274 -12.82 -3.51 19.96
N GLN A 275 -12.25 -4.69 19.76
CA GLN A 275 -12.71 -5.93 20.41
C GLN A 275 -12.12 -6.16 21.81
N LYS A 276 -11.16 -5.35 22.23
CA LYS A 276 -10.52 -5.38 23.56
C LYS A 276 -10.94 -4.16 24.37
#